data_0fab701b1dcd86715d66a968232e8199
#
_entry.id   0fab701b1dcd86715d66a968232e8199
#
_cell.length_a   1.000
_cell.length_b   1.000
_cell.length_c   1.000
_cell.angle_alpha   90.00
_cell.angle_beta   90.00
_cell.angle_gamma   90.00
#
_symmetry.space_group_name_H-M   'P 1'
#
loop_
_entity.id
_entity.type
_entity.pdbx_description
1 polymer ?
#
loop_
_entity_poly.entity_id
_entity_poly.type
_entity_poly.pdbx_seq_one_letter_code
_entity_poly.pdbx_strand_id
1 'polypeptide(L)'
;MKGGLGNILKQAQKMQEDLQKTQAKLAQEEVTGESGGGMVRITMNGKHEVKRVEIDVSMLGDDKEMLEDLVAAAINDAAHRINEKTQQNMSELTAGMTLPPGFKLPF
;
A
#
# COMPACT_ATOMS: atom_id res chain seq x y z
N MET A 1 -20.82 32.00 -17.70
CA MET A 1 -20.98 31.47 -16.34
C MET A 1 -21.42 30.01 -16.28
N LYS A 2 -22.35 29.64 -17.11
CA LYS A 2 -22.77 28.21 -17.16
C LYS A 2 -21.61 27.26 -17.51
N GLY A 3 -20.69 27.69 -18.38
CA GLY A 3 -19.55 26.88 -18.76
C GLY A 3 -18.51 26.67 -17.67
N GLY A 4 -18.32 27.65 -16.79
CA GLY A 4 -17.35 27.55 -15.69
C GLY A 4 -17.76 26.57 -14.63
N LEU A 5 -19.04 26.56 -14.27
CA LEU A 5 -19.55 25.60 -13.28
C LEU A 5 -19.52 24.18 -13.82
N GLY A 6 -19.90 23.98 -15.09
CA GLY A 6 -19.84 22.68 -15.72
C GLY A 6 -18.42 22.12 -15.82
N ASN A 7 -17.44 23.00 -16.06
CA ASN A 7 -16.03 22.59 -16.09
C ASN A 7 -15.53 22.17 -14.72
N ILE A 8 -15.92 22.89 -13.67
CA ILE A 8 -15.55 22.56 -12.29
C ILE A 8 -16.11 21.18 -11.91
N LEU A 9 -17.37 20.93 -12.26
CA LEU A 9 -18.00 19.63 -11.98
C LEU A 9 -17.32 18.49 -12.74
N LYS A 10 -16.97 18.72 -14.00
CA LYS A 10 -16.25 17.73 -14.80
C LYS A 10 -14.88 17.43 -14.23
N GLN A 11 -14.16 18.46 -13.79
CA GLN A 11 -12.85 18.27 -13.16
C GLN A 11 -12.95 17.50 -11.86
N ALA A 12 -13.97 17.80 -11.05
CA ALA A 12 -14.21 17.10 -9.79
C ALA A 12 -14.53 15.61 -10.04
N GLN A 13 -15.37 15.33 -11.04
CA GLN A 13 -15.70 13.96 -11.40
C GLN A 13 -14.47 13.19 -11.89
N LYS A 14 -13.65 13.83 -12.73
CA LYS A 14 -12.43 13.22 -13.25
C LYS A 14 -11.45 12.91 -12.14
N MET A 15 -11.30 13.84 -11.20
CA MET A 15 -10.43 13.65 -10.05
C MET A 15 -10.91 12.48 -9.20
N GLN A 16 -12.21 12.37 -8.98
CA GLN A 16 -12.80 11.27 -8.22
C GLN A 16 -12.56 9.92 -8.92
N GLU A 17 -12.73 9.88 -10.24
CA GLU A 17 -12.45 8.69 -11.03
C GLU A 17 -10.98 8.29 -10.96
N ASP A 18 -10.08 9.27 -11.09
CA ASP A 18 -8.63 9.03 -11.01
C ASP A 18 -8.24 8.52 -9.62
N LEU A 19 -8.84 9.04 -8.57
CA LEU A 19 -8.62 8.58 -7.21
C LEU A 19 -9.07 7.13 -7.04
N GLN A 20 -10.26 6.79 -7.54
CA GLN A 20 -10.77 5.44 -7.47
C GLN A 20 -9.88 4.46 -8.23
N LYS A 21 -9.40 4.85 -9.41
CA LYS A 21 -8.49 4.03 -10.20
C LYS A 21 -7.17 3.82 -9.48
N THR A 22 -6.64 4.87 -8.86
CA THR A 22 -5.40 4.80 -8.09
C THR A 22 -5.57 3.88 -6.89
N GLN A 23 -6.68 3.98 -6.16
CA GLN A 23 -6.96 3.12 -5.02
C GLN A 23 -7.12 1.66 -5.45
N ALA A 24 -7.80 1.41 -6.56
CA ALA A 24 -7.96 0.07 -7.10
C ALA A 24 -6.61 -0.52 -7.49
N LYS A 25 -5.74 0.28 -8.11
CA LYS A 25 -4.39 -0.14 -8.48
C LYS A 25 -3.56 -0.46 -7.25
N LEU A 26 -3.61 0.40 -6.23
CA LEU A 26 -2.90 0.18 -4.97
C LEU A 26 -3.36 -1.09 -4.28
N ALA A 27 -4.66 -1.36 -4.31
CA ALA A 27 -5.22 -2.56 -3.70
C ALA A 27 -4.69 -3.85 -4.34
N GLN A 28 -4.33 -3.79 -5.63
CA GLN A 28 -3.78 -4.92 -6.38
C GLN A 28 -2.27 -5.03 -6.29
N GLU A 29 -1.59 -3.99 -5.86
CA GLU A 29 -0.14 -4.05 -5.69
C GLU A 29 0.23 -4.96 -4.53
N GLU A 30 1.32 -5.69 -4.71
CA GLU A 30 1.80 -6.63 -3.73
C GLU A 30 3.24 -6.30 -3.35
N VAL A 31 3.57 -6.54 -2.10
CA VAL A 31 4.95 -6.47 -1.59
C VAL A 31 5.27 -7.76 -0.87
N THR A 32 6.55 -8.03 -0.74
CA THR A 32 7.03 -9.17 0.05
C THR A 32 7.78 -8.63 1.25
N GLY A 33 7.28 -8.96 2.45
CA GLY A 33 7.98 -8.71 3.70
C GLY A 33 8.77 -9.95 4.09
N GLU A 34 9.87 -9.76 4.79
CA GLU A 34 10.77 -10.85 5.17
C GLU A 34 11.24 -10.71 6.60
N SER A 35 11.61 -11.84 7.18
CA SER A 35 12.31 -11.89 8.46
C SER A 35 13.25 -13.09 8.49
N GLY A 36 14.20 -13.09 9.43
CA GLY A 36 15.15 -14.19 9.57
C GLY A 36 16.02 -14.42 8.33
N GLY A 37 16.40 -13.32 7.64
CA GLY A 37 17.23 -13.45 6.44
C GLY A 37 16.50 -14.08 5.25
N GLY A 38 15.18 -13.94 5.20
CA GLY A 38 14.37 -14.51 4.13
C GLY A 38 13.78 -15.89 4.45
N MET A 39 13.97 -16.38 5.67
CA MET A 39 13.42 -17.67 6.09
C MET A 39 11.90 -17.62 6.17
N VAL A 40 11.33 -16.46 6.50
CA VAL A 40 9.88 -16.25 6.48
C VAL A 40 9.61 -15.09 5.53
N ARG A 41 8.71 -15.31 4.57
CA ARG A 41 8.29 -14.30 3.59
C ARG A 41 6.79 -14.20 3.58
N ILE A 42 6.30 -12.96 3.59
CA ILE A 42 4.87 -12.67 3.58
C ILE A 42 4.57 -11.80 2.36
N THR A 43 3.68 -12.26 1.51
CA THR A 43 3.19 -11.44 0.39
C THR A 43 1.90 -10.76 0.83
N MET A 44 1.87 -9.44 0.72
CA MET A 44 0.75 -8.61 1.18
C MET A 44 0.34 -7.64 0.07
N ASN A 45 -0.96 -7.40 -0.07
CA ASN A 45 -1.46 -6.44 -1.05
C ASN A 45 -1.71 -5.06 -0.42
N GLY A 46 -2.12 -4.10 -1.23
CA GLY A 46 -2.36 -2.73 -0.79
C GLY A 46 -3.49 -2.56 0.23
N LYS A 47 -4.32 -3.56 0.40
CA LYS A 47 -5.36 -3.59 1.43
C LYS A 47 -4.87 -4.19 2.75
N HIS A 48 -3.58 -4.46 2.85
CA HIS A 48 -2.97 -5.12 4.00
C HIS A 48 -3.49 -6.54 4.21
N GLU A 49 -3.87 -7.20 3.12
CA GLU A 49 -4.26 -8.60 3.17
C GLU A 49 -3.05 -9.46 2.88
N VAL A 50 -2.84 -10.48 3.71
CA VAL A 50 -1.79 -11.47 3.50
C VAL A 50 -2.27 -12.45 2.44
N LYS A 51 -1.55 -12.53 1.32
CA LYS A 51 -1.89 -13.40 0.20
C LYS A 51 -1.13 -14.71 0.23
N ARG A 52 0.09 -14.70 0.76
CA ARG A 52 0.94 -15.87 0.81
C ARG A 52 1.88 -15.81 2.00
N VAL A 53 2.11 -16.96 2.59
CA VAL A 53 3.11 -17.15 3.63
C VAL A 53 4.06 -18.22 3.14
N GLU A 54 5.36 -17.91 3.10
CA GLU A 54 6.39 -18.87 2.73
C GLU A 54 7.32 -19.02 3.92
N ILE A 55 7.53 -20.26 4.35
CA ILE A 55 8.37 -20.57 5.49
C ILE A 55 9.41 -21.60 5.01
N ASP A 56 10.69 -21.31 5.28
CA ASP A 56 11.76 -22.25 4.94
C ASP A 56 11.58 -23.54 5.71
N VAL A 57 11.80 -24.67 5.04
CA VAL A 57 11.60 -25.99 5.62
C VAL A 57 12.46 -26.20 6.86
N SER A 58 13.64 -25.60 6.89
CA SER A 58 14.55 -25.70 8.04
C SER A 58 13.98 -25.13 9.34
N MET A 59 12.97 -24.27 9.23
CA MET A 59 12.30 -23.67 10.40
C MET A 59 11.23 -24.57 11.00
N LEU A 60 10.84 -25.62 10.29
CA LEU A 60 9.79 -26.52 10.75
C LEU A 60 10.37 -27.52 11.75
N GLY A 61 9.77 -27.58 12.92
CA GLY A 61 10.11 -28.57 13.95
C GLY A 61 11.12 -28.13 15.00
N ASP A 62 11.70 -26.93 14.86
CA ASP A 62 12.71 -26.49 15.83
C ASP A 62 12.05 -25.68 16.98
N ASP A 63 11.97 -24.38 16.85
CA ASP A 63 11.47 -23.51 17.91
C ASP A 63 10.17 -22.85 17.46
N LYS A 64 9.07 -23.31 18.05
CA LYS A 64 7.74 -22.77 17.70
C LYS A 64 7.63 -21.28 18.02
N GLU A 65 8.15 -20.87 19.17
CA GLU A 65 8.09 -19.48 19.62
C GLU A 65 8.89 -18.57 18.68
N MET A 66 10.06 -19.02 18.28
CA MET A 66 10.90 -18.29 17.32
C MET A 66 10.19 -18.17 15.98
N LEU A 67 9.54 -19.22 15.51
CA LEU A 67 8.80 -19.21 14.26
C LEU A 67 7.63 -18.21 14.33
N GLU A 68 6.90 -18.21 15.43
CA GLU A 68 5.80 -17.26 15.63
C GLU A 68 6.29 -15.83 15.58
N ASP A 69 7.41 -15.54 16.24
CA ASP A 69 8.01 -14.20 16.24
C ASP A 69 8.47 -13.79 14.84
N LEU A 70 9.07 -14.70 14.10
CA LEU A 70 9.53 -14.42 12.74
C LEU A 70 8.36 -14.16 11.78
N VAL A 71 7.26 -14.89 11.94
CA VAL A 71 6.06 -14.64 11.13
C VAL A 71 5.50 -13.25 11.44
N ALA A 72 5.39 -12.89 12.71
CA ALA A 72 4.93 -11.57 13.10
C ALA A 72 5.83 -10.47 12.53
N ALA A 73 7.14 -10.65 12.62
CA ALA A 73 8.11 -9.70 12.09
C ALA A 73 7.98 -9.55 10.57
N ALA A 74 7.79 -10.64 9.85
CA ALA A 74 7.63 -10.61 8.39
C ALA A 74 6.33 -9.90 7.99
N ILE A 75 5.25 -10.12 8.71
CA ILE A 75 3.98 -9.44 8.47
C ILE A 75 4.12 -7.93 8.70
N ASN A 76 4.78 -7.55 9.78
CA ASN A 76 5.02 -6.14 10.07
C ASN A 76 5.92 -5.48 9.02
N ASP A 77 6.93 -6.20 8.53
CA ASP A 77 7.78 -5.72 7.46
C ASP A 77 6.97 -5.50 6.17
N ALA A 78 6.10 -6.44 5.83
CA ALA A 78 5.21 -6.31 4.68
C ALA A 78 4.28 -5.10 4.83
N ALA A 79 3.67 -4.92 5.98
CA ALA A 79 2.78 -3.79 6.26
C ALA A 79 3.53 -2.46 6.11
N HIS A 80 4.77 -2.41 6.57
CA HIS A 80 5.63 -1.23 6.44
C HIS A 80 5.89 -0.89 4.98
N ARG A 81 6.22 -1.91 4.18
CA ARG A 81 6.50 -1.75 2.76
C ARG A 81 5.27 -1.29 1.99
N ILE A 82 4.09 -1.81 2.34
CA ILE A 82 2.83 -1.37 1.73
C ILE A 82 2.56 0.09 2.07
N ASN A 83 2.77 0.51 3.32
CA ASN A 83 2.57 1.89 3.73
C ASN A 83 3.50 2.83 2.98
N GLU A 84 4.77 2.48 2.82
CA GLU A 84 5.74 3.26 2.06
C GLU A 84 5.33 3.39 0.60
N LYS A 85 4.91 2.28 0.00
CA LYS A 85 4.47 2.25 -1.40
C LYS A 85 3.24 3.11 -1.62
N THR A 86 2.29 3.05 -0.69
CA THR A 86 1.08 3.87 -0.72
C THR A 86 1.43 5.35 -0.64
N GLN A 87 2.34 5.73 0.26
CA GLN A 87 2.78 7.10 0.40
C GLN A 87 3.48 7.60 -0.86
N GLN A 88 4.33 6.78 -1.48
CA GLN A 88 5.00 7.13 -2.73
C GLN A 88 3.98 7.38 -3.84
N ASN A 89 3.01 6.49 -4.00
CA ASN A 89 2.00 6.61 -5.04
C ASN A 89 1.12 7.85 -4.82
N MET A 90 0.80 8.16 -3.58
CA MET A 90 0.04 9.36 -3.25
C MET A 90 0.87 10.63 -3.49
N SER A 91 2.16 10.60 -3.20
CA SER A 91 3.06 11.70 -3.48
C SER A 91 3.17 11.96 -4.98
N GLU A 92 3.26 10.92 -5.79
CA GLU A 92 3.27 11.03 -7.25
C GLU A 92 1.97 11.62 -7.77
N LEU A 93 0.83 11.19 -7.22
CA LEU A 93 -0.47 11.71 -7.59
C LEU A 93 -0.58 13.21 -7.28
N THR A 94 -0.12 13.64 -6.10
CA THR A 94 -0.17 15.03 -5.69
C THR A 94 0.87 15.89 -6.38
N ALA A 95 2.01 15.33 -6.78
CA ALA A 95 3.04 16.05 -7.51
C ALA A 95 2.56 16.56 -8.86
N GLY A 96 1.60 15.85 -9.48
CA GLY A 96 0.98 16.29 -10.73
C GLY A 96 -0.14 17.31 -10.56
N MET A 97 -0.45 17.72 -9.33
CA MET A 97 -1.53 18.66 -9.02
C MET A 97 -0.98 19.93 -8.39
N THR A 98 -1.50 21.07 -8.86
CA THR A 98 -1.19 22.35 -8.23
C THR A 98 -2.12 22.53 -7.04
N LEU A 99 -1.58 22.42 -5.83
CA LEU A 99 -2.33 22.58 -4.60
C LEU A 99 -2.14 23.98 -4.03
N PRO A 100 -3.20 24.61 -3.46
CA PRO A 100 -3.03 25.89 -2.80
C PRO A 100 -2.16 25.76 -1.56
N PRO A 101 -1.46 26.86 -1.18
CA PRO A 101 -0.66 26.83 0.05
C PRO A 101 -1.51 26.48 1.26
N GLY A 102 -0.99 25.60 2.12
CA GLY A 102 -1.71 25.17 3.31
C GLY A 102 -2.72 24.04 3.09
N PHE A 103 -2.90 23.63 1.85
CA PHE A 103 -3.80 22.51 1.55
C PHE A 103 -3.21 21.21 2.08
N LYS A 104 -4.01 20.48 2.83
CA LYS A 104 -3.62 19.17 3.37
C LYS A 104 -4.55 18.09 2.82
N LEU A 105 -3.96 17.02 2.33
CA LEU A 105 -4.73 15.88 1.86
C LEU A 105 -5.14 15.00 3.05
N PRO A 106 -6.32 14.32 2.99
CA PRO A 106 -6.84 13.54 4.09
C PRO A 106 -6.16 12.17 4.27
N PHE A 107 -5.00 11.98 3.66
CA PHE A 107 -4.27 10.71 3.74
C PHE A 107 -2.79 10.89 3.94
#